data_7aeb82f3050b869da732a28bec767a74
#
_entry.id   7aeb82f3050b869da732a28bec767a74
#
_cell.length_a   1.000
_cell.length_b   1.000
_cell.length_c   1.000
_cell.angle_alpha   90.00
_cell.angle_beta   90.00
_cell.angle_gamma   90.00
#
_symmetry.space_group_name_H-M   'P 1'
#
loop_
_entity.id
_entity.type
_entity.pdbx_description
1 polymer ?
#
loop_
_entity_poly.entity_id
_entity_poly.type
_entity_poly.pdbx_seq_one_letter_code
_entity_poly.pdbx_strand_id
1 'polypeptide(L)'
;MLVSWRWLATDPDDIVFNVYRDGTKLNSQLLSSRTNYLDAEGSVNSNYTVEAVSGGKIIETSTALVLEKGYLNIPLDRPAGGTVQGSSYTYTPGDASVGDVDGDGEYEIILKWDPTNQCDNGQNGSQNYTGNVYLDCYKLNGTKLWRIDLGVNIRAGAHYTQFMVYDLDGDGKAEVACKTAPGTIDGKGNNVIMGSDDPKADYRGTHGGKQGVIKTGPEYLTVFEGATGKELSTVAYEPSRNILSDSAWGDSFGNRCERYLACVAYLDGIHPSVVMCRGYYTRTVLAAYDWNGKELKERWIFDSNHPGCEDYAGQGNHNLRVGDVDGDGCDEIIYGSCAIDHNGKGLYTTKMGHGDAIHLTHFDPSRK
;
A
#
# COMPACT_ATOMS: atom_id res chain seq x y z
N MET A 1 23.72 -11.54 -21.21
CA MET A 1 23.06 -10.81 -20.10
C MET A 1 21.94 -9.93 -20.64
N LEU A 2 20.80 -9.85 -19.96
CA LEU A 2 19.76 -8.87 -20.27
C LEU A 2 19.93 -7.70 -19.31
N VAL A 3 20.19 -6.51 -19.86
CA VAL A 3 20.23 -5.25 -19.11
C VAL A 3 18.86 -4.58 -19.27
N SER A 4 18.24 -4.13 -18.19
CA SER A 4 16.97 -3.42 -18.22
C SER A 4 16.99 -2.20 -17.29
N TRP A 5 16.23 -1.19 -17.64
CA TRP A 5 16.08 0.05 -16.87
C TRP A 5 14.64 0.55 -16.93
N ARG A 6 14.34 1.63 -16.25
CA ARG A 6 13.02 2.25 -16.28
C ARG A 6 13.05 3.51 -17.13
N TRP A 7 11.91 3.80 -17.73
CA TRP A 7 11.54 5.07 -18.32
C TRP A 7 10.43 5.65 -17.45
N LEU A 8 10.72 6.80 -16.80
CA LEU A 8 9.82 7.42 -15.85
C LEU A 8 8.88 8.41 -16.55
N ALA A 9 7.70 8.64 -15.97
CA ALA A 9 6.76 9.65 -16.49
C ALA A 9 7.31 11.09 -16.40
N THR A 10 8.29 11.32 -15.52
CA THR A 10 8.97 12.60 -15.34
C THR A 10 10.16 12.80 -16.27
N ASP A 11 10.53 11.78 -17.04
CA ASP A 11 11.63 11.89 -17.99
C ASP A 11 11.25 12.79 -19.18
N PRO A 12 12.22 13.49 -19.79
CA PRO A 12 11.98 14.25 -21.02
C PRO A 12 11.44 13.39 -22.16
N ASP A 13 10.53 13.93 -22.97
CA ASP A 13 9.93 13.23 -24.13
C ASP A 13 10.95 12.75 -25.16
N ASP A 14 12.11 13.43 -25.27
CA ASP A 14 13.18 13.11 -26.19
C ASP A 14 14.26 12.20 -25.60
N ILE A 15 13.98 11.58 -24.41
CA ILE A 15 14.95 10.73 -23.73
C ILE A 15 15.34 9.51 -24.57
N VAL A 16 16.63 9.23 -24.61
CA VAL A 16 17.22 8.06 -25.28
C VAL A 16 18.35 7.51 -24.45
N PHE A 17 18.79 6.29 -24.71
CA PHE A 17 19.70 5.60 -23.81
C PHE A 17 20.94 5.04 -24.53
N ASN A 18 22.05 5.00 -23.78
CA ASN A 18 23.24 4.24 -24.10
C ASN A 18 23.47 3.17 -23.05
N VAL A 19 23.96 2.00 -23.47
CA VAL A 19 24.31 0.90 -22.59
C VAL A 19 25.81 0.60 -22.74
N TYR A 20 26.48 0.42 -21.62
CA TYR A 20 27.90 0.12 -21.57
C TYR A 20 28.14 -1.17 -20.80
N ARG A 21 29.13 -1.95 -21.22
CA ARG A 21 29.74 -3.04 -20.48
C ARG A 21 31.21 -2.73 -20.23
N ASP A 22 31.63 -2.74 -18.98
CA ASP A 22 33.02 -2.51 -18.57
C ASP A 22 33.61 -1.22 -19.21
N GLY A 23 32.80 -0.15 -19.28
CA GLY A 23 33.15 1.13 -19.90
C GLY A 23 33.08 1.16 -21.44
N THR A 24 32.80 0.04 -22.09
CA THR A 24 32.64 -0.03 -23.55
C THR A 24 31.19 0.10 -23.97
N LYS A 25 30.88 1.06 -24.83
CA LYS A 25 29.54 1.28 -25.36
C LYS A 25 29.10 0.09 -26.23
N LEU A 26 27.92 -0.46 -25.97
CA LEU A 26 27.38 -1.63 -26.66
C LEU A 26 26.47 -1.30 -27.84
N ASN A 27 25.67 -0.25 -27.71
CA ASN A 27 24.75 0.15 -28.78
C ASN A 27 25.40 1.15 -29.73
N SER A 28 25.34 0.87 -31.03
CA SER A 28 25.85 1.78 -32.09
C SER A 28 24.95 2.99 -32.33
N GLN A 29 23.63 2.85 -32.05
CA GLN A 29 22.64 3.93 -32.14
C GLN A 29 21.95 4.09 -30.79
N LEU A 30 21.53 5.32 -30.46
CA LEU A 30 20.74 5.61 -29.27
C LEU A 30 19.45 4.78 -29.24
N LEU A 31 19.12 4.26 -28.08
CA LEU A 31 17.92 3.43 -27.86
C LEU A 31 16.76 4.34 -27.48
N SER A 32 15.76 4.50 -28.34
CA SER A 32 14.64 5.43 -28.17
C SER A 32 13.28 4.75 -27.97
N SER A 33 13.18 3.42 -28.15
CA SER A 33 11.88 2.72 -28.15
C SER A 33 11.84 1.52 -27.23
N ARG A 34 12.85 1.34 -26.41
CA ARG A 34 12.96 0.19 -25.51
C ARG A 34 13.81 0.54 -24.27
N THR A 35 13.53 -0.14 -23.19
CA THR A 35 14.20 -0.02 -21.90
C THR A 35 14.95 -1.31 -21.54
N ASN A 36 15.48 -1.99 -22.53
CA ASN A 36 16.31 -3.18 -22.32
C ASN A 36 17.30 -3.36 -23.47
N TYR A 37 18.38 -4.11 -23.18
CA TYR A 37 19.42 -4.48 -24.12
C TYR A 37 19.92 -5.90 -23.83
N LEU A 38 19.92 -6.76 -24.84
CA LEU A 38 20.49 -8.11 -24.74
C LEU A 38 21.96 -8.07 -25.16
N ASP A 39 22.85 -8.27 -24.19
CA ASP A 39 24.28 -8.46 -24.45
C ASP A 39 24.60 -9.96 -24.52
N ALA A 40 24.83 -10.47 -25.71
CA ALA A 40 25.12 -11.90 -25.95
C ALA A 40 26.50 -12.32 -25.38
N GLU A 41 27.44 -11.38 -25.22
CA GLU A 41 28.81 -11.63 -24.78
C GLU A 41 29.02 -11.32 -23.29
N GLY A 42 27.99 -10.79 -22.62
CA GLY A 42 28.06 -10.42 -21.23
C GLY A 42 28.11 -11.59 -20.26
N SER A 43 28.71 -11.37 -19.12
CA SER A 43 28.84 -12.34 -18.03
C SER A 43 28.38 -11.77 -16.71
N VAL A 44 28.25 -12.62 -15.68
CA VAL A 44 27.94 -12.19 -14.30
C VAL A 44 29.02 -11.33 -13.66
N ASN A 45 30.23 -11.32 -14.24
CA ASN A 45 31.35 -10.50 -13.77
C ASN A 45 31.46 -9.17 -14.52
N SER A 46 30.59 -8.90 -15.50
CA SER A 46 30.59 -7.66 -16.26
C SER A 46 29.87 -6.55 -15.47
N ASN A 47 30.43 -5.32 -15.53
CA ASN A 47 29.78 -4.14 -14.98
C ASN A 47 28.98 -3.44 -16.08
N TYR A 48 27.73 -3.15 -15.82
CA TYR A 48 26.86 -2.46 -16.76
C TYR A 48 26.49 -1.07 -16.25
N THR A 49 26.53 -0.11 -17.15
CA THR A 49 25.98 1.24 -16.91
C THR A 49 25.02 1.62 -18.04
N VAL A 50 24.01 2.40 -17.68
CA VAL A 50 23.03 2.98 -18.61
C VAL A 50 23.11 4.49 -18.48
N GLU A 51 23.31 5.18 -19.59
CA GLU A 51 23.23 6.63 -19.64
C GLU A 51 21.87 7.03 -20.25
N ALA A 52 21.18 7.95 -19.57
CA ALA A 52 20.02 8.66 -20.09
C ALA A 52 20.50 9.95 -20.78
N VAL A 53 20.04 10.19 -22.00
CA VAL A 53 20.46 11.31 -22.85
C VAL A 53 19.23 12.07 -23.32
N SER A 54 19.19 13.39 -23.14
CA SER A 54 18.18 14.30 -23.65
C SER A 54 18.84 15.54 -24.24
N GLY A 55 18.33 16.06 -25.36
CA GLY A 55 18.93 17.21 -26.07
C GLY A 55 20.39 16.99 -26.47
N GLY A 56 20.83 15.73 -26.65
CA GLY A 56 22.21 15.35 -26.97
C GLY A 56 23.17 15.42 -25.78
N LYS A 57 22.69 15.56 -24.55
CA LYS A 57 23.50 15.59 -23.32
C LYS A 57 23.12 14.44 -22.41
N ILE A 58 24.12 13.85 -21.72
CA ILE A 58 23.88 12.90 -20.65
C ILE A 58 23.25 13.66 -19.49
N ILE A 59 22.05 13.24 -19.07
CA ILE A 59 21.33 13.81 -17.93
C ILE A 59 21.44 12.93 -16.68
N GLU A 60 21.67 11.62 -16.86
CA GLU A 60 21.84 10.67 -15.79
C GLU A 60 22.70 9.49 -16.21
N THR A 61 23.38 8.85 -15.26
CA THR A 61 24.11 7.59 -15.45
C THR A 61 23.83 6.67 -14.27
N SER A 62 23.27 5.50 -14.56
CA SER A 62 22.94 4.48 -13.55
C SER A 62 23.81 3.23 -13.72
N THR A 63 24.25 2.64 -12.61
CA THR A 63 24.96 1.36 -12.60
C THR A 63 23.97 0.24 -12.34
N ALA A 64 23.98 -0.80 -13.19
CA ALA A 64 23.06 -1.90 -13.05
C ALA A 64 23.48 -2.88 -11.95
N LEU A 65 22.54 -3.34 -11.15
CA LEU A 65 22.72 -4.48 -10.25
C LEU A 65 22.77 -5.78 -11.09
N VAL A 66 23.87 -6.53 -10.98
CA VAL A 66 24.02 -7.82 -11.67
C VAL A 66 23.46 -8.95 -10.82
N LEU A 67 22.45 -9.64 -11.31
CA LEU A 67 21.85 -10.78 -10.65
C LEU A 67 22.41 -12.09 -11.22
N GLU A 68 23.33 -12.73 -10.50
CA GLU A 68 24.03 -13.94 -10.92
C GLU A 68 23.07 -15.10 -11.29
N LYS A 69 21.99 -15.24 -10.51
CA LYS A 69 20.98 -16.30 -10.69
C LYS A 69 19.69 -15.82 -11.33
N GLY A 70 19.65 -14.57 -11.81
CA GLY A 70 18.42 -13.95 -12.34
C GLY A 70 17.40 -13.56 -11.27
N TYR A 71 17.76 -13.67 -10.00
CA TYR A 71 16.97 -13.20 -8.85
C TYR A 71 17.90 -12.74 -7.73
N LEU A 72 17.39 -11.83 -6.90
CA LEU A 72 18.01 -11.39 -5.66
C LEU A 72 17.44 -12.22 -4.49
N ASN A 73 18.31 -12.82 -3.68
CA ASN A 73 17.91 -13.51 -2.46
C ASN A 73 18.13 -12.59 -1.25
N ILE A 74 17.04 -12.17 -0.62
CA ILE A 74 17.07 -11.25 0.52
C ILE A 74 16.80 -12.06 1.79
N PRO A 75 17.77 -12.19 2.72
CA PRO A 75 17.54 -12.86 3.99
C PRO A 75 16.59 -12.03 4.87
N LEU A 76 15.60 -12.70 5.47
CA LEU A 76 14.59 -12.07 6.31
C LEU A 76 14.74 -12.49 7.77
N ASP A 77 14.52 -11.54 8.70
CA ASP A 77 14.46 -11.78 10.15
C ASP A 77 13.03 -12.11 10.58
N ARG A 78 12.67 -13.41 10.45
CA ARG A 78 11.31 -13.87 10.78
C ARG A 78 10.98 -13.60 12.26
N PRO A 79 9.81 -13.00 12.57
CA PRO A 79 9.36 -12.82 13.94
C PRO A 79 9.22 -14.16 14.68
N ALA A 80 9.46 -14.15 15.98
CA ALA A 80 9.20 -15.32 16.82
C ALA A 80 7.70 -15.63 16.85
N GLY A 81 7.36 -16.92 16.74
CA GLY A 81 5.99 -17.38 16.91
C GLY A 81 5.49 -17.22 18.36
N GLY A 82 4.24 -17.53 18.58
CA GLY A 82 3.60 -17.40 19.88
C GLY A 82 2.42 -18.34 20.06
N THR A 83 1.66 -18.08 21.12
CA THR A 83 0.39 -18.77 21.41
C THR A 83 -0.64 -17.75 21.86
N VAL A 84 -1.84 -17.80 21.27
CA VAL A 84 -2.98 -16.98 21.66
C VAL A 84 -4.20 -17.88 21.85
N GLN A 85 -4.86 -17.79 23.01
CA GLN A 85 -6.01 -18.61 23.37
C GLN A 85 -5.79 -20.12 23.11
N GLY A 86 -4.58 -20.63 23.41
CA GLY A 86 -4.22 -22.04 23.21
C GLY A 86 -3.86 -22.42 21.76
N SER A 87 -3.95 -21.52 20.80
CA SER A 87 -3.54 -21.74 19.40
C SER A 87 -2.12 -21.23 19.18
N SER A 88 -1.20 -22.13 18.86
CA SER A 88 0.19 -21.76 18.51
C SER A 88 0.28 -21.29 17.05
N TYR A 89 1.17 -20.33 16.82
CA TYR A 89 1.42 -19.79 15.47
C TYR A 89 2.89 -19.46 15.26
N THR A 90 3.30 -19.41 14.04
CA THR A 90 4.56 -18.85 13.53
C THR A 90 4.24 -17.71 12.58
N TYR A 91 5.22 -17.25 11.80
CA TYR A 91 5.01 -16.18 10.81
C TYR A 91 5.40 -16.62 9.42
N THR A 92 4.67 -16.12 8.43
CA THR A 92 4.99 -16.18 7.00
C THR A 92 5.08 -14.78 6.44
N PRO A 93 5.97 -14.53 5.45
CA PRO A 93 5.94 -13.28 4.69
C PRO A 93 4.62 -13.19 3.92
N GLY A 94 3.99 -12.03 3.96
CA GLY A 94 2.76 -11.69 3.26
C GLY A 94 3.01 -10.67 2.14
N ASP A 95 2.16 -9.64 2.05
CA ASP A 95 2.29 -8.58 1.07
C ASP A 95 3.57 -7.77 1.30
N ALA A 96 4.13 -7.23 0.21
CA ALA A 96 5.25 -6.31 0.25
C ALA A 96 5.03 -5.12 -0.69
N SER A 97 5.59 -3.98 -0.31
CA SER A 97 5.70 -2.80 -1.16
C SER A 97 7.14 -2.30 -1.13
N VAL A 98 7.50 -1.42 -2.05
CA VAL A 98 8.84 -0.87 -2.16
C VAL A 98 8.81 0.65 -2.22
N GLY A 99 9.84 1.29 -1.70
CA GLY A 99 10.07 2.73 -1.80
C GLY A 99 11.51 3.04 -1.39
N ASP A 100 12.06 4.13 -1.90
CA ASP A 100 13.29 4.70 -1.40
C ASP A 100 12.97 5.44 -0.11
N VAL A 101 13.25 4.81 1.05
CA VAL A 101 12.85 5.36 2.35
C VAL A 101 13.90 6.25 2.99
N ASP A 102 15.15 6.19 2.53
CA ASP A 102 16.26 6.98 3.08
C ASP A 102 16.86 7.99 2.08
N GLY A 103 16.38 7.99 0.83
CA GLY A 103 16.78 8.94 -0.21
C GLY A 103 18.12 8.62 -0.84
N ASP A 104 18.57 7.35 -0.78
CA ASP A 104 19.85 6.92 -1.35
C ASP A 104 19.76 6.49 -2.82
N GLY A 105 18.54 6.46 -3.38
CA GLY A 105 18.26 6.06 -4.77
C GLY A 105 18.06 4.56 -4.95
N GLU A 106 18.19 3.74 -3.91
CA GLU A 106 17.84 2.32 -3.91
C GLU A 106 16.49 2.14 -3.19
N TYR A 107 15.73 1.11 -3.58
CA TYR A 107 14.46 0.82 -2.92
C TYR A 107 14.66 -0.13 -1.75
N GLU A 108 14.03 0.21 -0.62
CA GLU A 108 13.80 -0.70 0.48
C GLU A 108 12.49 -1.47 0.27
N ILE A 109 12.40 -2.61 0.93
CA ILE A 109 11.23 -3.49 0.93
C ILE A 109 10.53 -3.35 2.27
N ILE A 110 9.29 -2.89 2.26
CA ILE A 110 8.39 -2.94 3.40
C ILE A 110 7.57 -4.22 3.29
N LEU A 111 7.79 -5.14 4.23
CA LEU A 111 7.21 -6.48 4.24
C LEU A 111 6.24 -6.65 5.40
N LYS A 112 5.02 -7.09 5.09
CA LYS A 112 4.04 -7.52 6.09
C LYS A 112 4.32 -8.96 6.52
N TRP A 113 4.38 -9.20 7.82
CA TRP A 113 4.43 -10.52 8.41
C TRP A 113 3.07 -10.95 8.91
N ASP A 114 2.56 -12.06 8.35
CA ASP A 114 1.29 -12.64 8.73
C ASP A 114 1.51 -13.82 9.70
N PRO A 115 0.84 -13.84 10.87
CA PRO A 115 0.84 -15.01 11.73
C PRO A 115 0.09 -16.15 11.06
N THR A 116 0.58 -17.39 11.18
CA THR A 116 -0.02 -18.56 10.49
C THR A 116 -1.43 -18.91 10.97
N ASN A 117 -1.90 -18.31 12.07
CA ASN A 117 -3.28 -18.40 12.54
C ASN A 117 -4.14 -17.19 12.12
N GLN A 118 -3.69 -16.42 11.11
CA GLN A 118 -4.50 -15.36 10.54
C GLN A 118 -5.83 -15.90 9.99
N CYS A 119 -6.87 -15.14 10.13
CA CYS A 119 -8.19 -15.48 9.59
C CYS A 119 -9.09 -14.25 9.52
N ASP A 120 -9.94 -14.19 8.52
CA ASP A 120 -11.02 -13.21 8.48
C ASP A 120 -12.08 -13.53 9.53
N ASN A 121 -12.83 -12.51 9.97
CA ASN A 121 -13.88 -12.67 10.95
C ASN A 121 -14.86 -13.76 10.52
N GLY A 122 -15.03 -14.77 11.38
CA GLY A 122 -15.93 -15.88 11.16
C GLY A 122 -15.40 -17.05 10.34
N GLN A 123 -14.22 -16.95 9.73
CA GLN A 123 -13.63 -18.05 8.95
C GLN A 123 -13.20 -19.23 9.83
N ASN A 124 -12.76 -18.96 11.05
CA ASN A 124 -12.24 -19.98 11.95
C ASN A 124 -13.27 -20.43 13.01
N GLY A 125 -14.49 -20.68 12.58
CA GLY A 125 -15.61 -21.07 13.46
C GLY A 125 -15.91 -19.98 14.49
N SER A 126 -15.89 -20.32 15.78
CA SER A 126 -16.10 -19.36 16.89
C SER A 126 -14.81 -18.70 17.34
N GLN A 127 -13.64 -19.27 17.05
CA GLN A 127 -12.33 -18.77 17.49
C GLN A 127 -11.65 -17.99 16.38
N ASN A 128 -11.43 -16.68 16.61
CA ASN A 128 -10.84 -15.79 15.64
C ASN A 128 -9.71 -14.92 16.24
N TYR A 129 -9.10 -15.34 17.35
CA TYR A 129 -7.91 -14.70 17.87
C TYR A 129 -6.71 -14.98 16.96
N THR A 130 -5.96 -13.95 16.63
CA THR A 130 -4.76 -14.04 15.80
C THR A 130 -3.53 -13.52 16.53
N GLY A 131 -2.33 -13.90 16.10
CA GLY A 131 -1.11 -13.18 16.45
C GLY A 131 -1.13 -11.76 15.88
N ASN A 132 -0.19 -10.92 16.33
CA ASN A 132 -0.05 -9.55 15.80
C ASN A 132 0.46 -9.57 14.34
N VAL A 133 0.14 -8.54 13.60
CA VAL A 133 0.76 -8.26 12.29
C VAL A 133 1.98 -7.36 12.52
N TYR A 134 3.08 -7.63 11.82
CA TYR A 134 4.24 -6.76 11.81
C TYR A 134 4.47 -6.19 10.41
N LEU A 135 5.02 -4.97 10.35
CA LEU A 135 5.64 -4.41 9.16
C LEU A 135 7.12 -4.27 9.42
N ASP A 136 7.94 -4.84 8.55
CA ASP A 136 9.40 -4.72 8.59
C ASP A 136 9.89 -3.96 7.36
N CYS A 137 10.96 -3.19 7.53
CA CYS A 137 11.68 -2.58 6.42
C CYS A 137 13.05 -3.25 6.25
N TYR A 138 13.38 -3.61 5.02
CA TYR A 138 14.65 -4.26 4.66
C TYR A 138 15.33 -3.56 3.50
N LYS A 139 16.65 -3.37 3.60
CA LYS A 139 17.49 -3.10 2.44
C LYS A 139 17.64 -4.34 1.56
N LEU A 140 18.00 -4.15 0.29
CA LEU A 140 18.19 -5.25 -0.67
C LEU A 140 19.29 -6.26 -0.24
N ASN A 141 20.19 -5.88 0.64
CA ASN A 141 21.19 -6.78 1.23
C ASN A 141 20.68 -7.59 2.44
N GLY A 142 19.40 -7.42 2.83
CA GLY A 142 18.78 -8.09 3.96
C GLY A 142 18.96 -7.39 5.32
N THR A 143 19.58 -6.21 5.35
CA THR A 143 19.63 -5.41 6.57
C THR A 143 18.23 -4.94 6.94
N LYS A 144 17.73 -5.38 8.10
CA LYS A 144 16.47 -4.90 8.66
C LYS A 144 16.69 -3.52 9.30
N LEU A 145 15.96 -2.51 8.84
CA LEU A 145 16.03 -1.15 9.35
C LEU A 145 15.16 -1.00 10.62
N TRP A 146 13.93 -1.50 10.57
CA TRP A 146 12.99 -1.40 11.67
C TRP A 146 11.89 -2.48 11.58
N ARG A 147 11.11 -2.60 12.65
CA ARG A 147 9.87 -3.36 12.76
C ARG A 147 8.82 -2.52 13.47
N ILE A 148 7.62 -2.42 12.90
CA ILE A 148 6.41 -1.90 13.53
C ILE A 148 5.57 -3.09 13.98
N ASP A 149 5.15 -3.11 15.26
CA ASP A 149 4.15 -4.05 15.77
C ASP A 149 2.78 -3.38 15.73
N LEU A 150 1.85 -3.88 14.91
CA LEU A 150 0.51 -3.29 14.82
C LEU A 150 -0.38 -3.61 16.02
N GLY A 151 0.04 -4.54 16.90
CA GLY A 151 -0.60 -4.81 18.16
C GLY A 151 -1.89 -5.63 18.06
N VAL A 152 -2.46 -5.94 19.23
CA VAL A 152 -3.60 -6.86 19.37
C VAL A 152 -4.90 -6.31 18.77
N ASN A 153 -5.02 -5.00 18.62
CA ASN A 153 -6.22 -4.33 18.14
C ASN A 153 -6.24 -4.12 16.61
N ILE A 154 -5.21 -4.59 15.92
CA ILE A 154 -5.19 -4.77 14.46
C ILE A 154 -5.20 -6.27 14.18
N ARG A 155 -6.29 -6.76 13.60
CA ARG A 155 -6.42 -8.19 13.31
C ARG A 155 -5.54 -8.62 12.15
N ALA A 156 -5.12 -9.90 12.17
CA ALA A 156 -4.45 -10.53 11.04
C ALA A 156 -5.45 -11.31 10.18
N GLY A 157 -5.44 -11.04 8.89
CA GLY A 157 -6.27 -11.68 7.87
C GLY A 157 -6.08 -10.99 6.53
N ALA A 158 -6.58 -11.58 5.46
CA ALA A 158 -6.33 -11.13 4.10
C ALA A 158 -6.82 -9.69 3.82
N HIS A 159 -7.73 -9.15 4.64
CA HIS A 159 -8.43 -7.90 4.34
C HIS A 159 -8.24 -6.79 5.37
N TYR A 160 -7.38 -6.98 6.41
CA TYR A 160 -7.37 -6.07 7.57
C TYR A 160 -6.24 -5.05 7.58
N THR A 161 -5.13 -5.34 6.91
CA THR A 161 -3.93 -4.50 6.98
C THR A 161 -3.53 -4.06 5.58
N GLN A 162 -4.05 -2.93 5.17
CA GLN A 162 -3.58 -2.21 3.99
C GLN A 162 -2.51 -1.23 4.43
N PHE A 163 -1.41 -1.13 3.68
CA PHE A 163 -0.36 -0.15 3.90
C PHE A 163 0.13 0.40 2.56
N MET A 164 0.41 1.70 2.54
CA MET A 164 0.92 2.40 1.37
C MET A 164 2.34 2.85 1.65
N VAL A 165 3.21 2.68 0.67
CA VAL A 165 4.60 3.15 0.70
C VAL A 165 4.77 4.09 -0.48
N TYR A 166 4.99 5.36 -0.21
CA TYR A 166 5.08 6.38 -1.25
C TYR A 166 5.75 7.63 -0.70
N ASP A 167 6.45 8.38 -1.54
CA ASP A 167 6.91 9.73 -1.24
C ASP A 167 5.68 10.66 -1.28
N LEU A 168 5.06 10.86 -0.11
CA LEU A 168 3.77 11.53 0.02
C LEU A 168 3.87 13.05 0.06
N ASP A 169 5.05 13.61 0.36
CA ASP A 169 5.27 15.06 0.41
C ASP A 169 6.26 15.58 -0.63
N GLY A 170 6.83 14.69 -1.45
CA GLY A 170 7.71 15.04 -2.56
C GLY A 170 9.13 15.38 -2.12
N ASP A 171 9.59 14.93 -0.94
CA ASP A 171 10.94 15.19 -0.43
C ASP A 171 12.00 14.20 -0.95
N GLY A 172 11.60 13.20 -1.73
CA GLY A 172 12.45 12.15 -2.29
C GLY A 172 12.59 10.94 -1.38
N LYS A 173 11.83 10.84 -0.28
CA LYS A 173 11.82 9.70 0.64
C LYS A 173 10.40 9.20 0.85
N ALA A 174 10.23 7.88 0.75
CA ALA A 174 8.90 7.31 0.92
C ALA A 174 8.52 7.20 2.40
N GLU A 175 7.29 7.60 2.73
CA GLU A 175 6.61 7.31 3.98
C GLU A 175 5.88 5.97 3.91
N VAL A 176 5.46 5.49 5.10
CA VAL A 176 4.56 4.35 5.25
C VAL A 176 3.28 4.80 5.94
N ALA A 177 2.14 4.66 5.25
CA ALA A 177 0.83 4.97 5.81
C ALA A 177 0.03 3.67 6.02
N CYS A 178 -0.52 3.46 7.22
CA CYS A 178 -1.38 2.32 7.49
C CYS A 178 -2.34 2.56 8.66
N LYS A 179 -3.33 1.68 8.76
CA LYS A 179 -4.25 1.65 9.90
C LYS A 179 -3.53 1.16 11.15
N THR A 180 -3.69 1.88 12.27
CA THR A 180 -3.16 1.56 13.59
C THR A 180 -4.26 1.61 14.65
N ALA A 181 -3.94 1.25 15.89
CA ALA A 181 -4.85 1.28 17.03
C ALA A 181 -4.03 1.28 18.34
N PRO A 182 -4.65 1.49 19.52
CA PRO A 182 -3.96 1.26 20.79
C PRO A 182 -3.30 -0.13 20.85
N GLY A 183 -2.05 -0.17 21.29
CA GLY A 183 -1.21 -1.36 21.26
C GLY A 183 -0.25 -1.41 20.06
N THR A 184 -0.37 -0.51 19.08
CA THR A 184 0.63 -0.34 18.02
C THR A 184 1.90 0.25 18.59
N ILE A 185 3.06 -0.32 18.21
CA ILE A 185 4.40 0.14 18.60
C ILE A 185 5.15 0.49 17.31
N ASP A 186 5.67 1.70 17.24
CA ASP A 186 6.42 2.20 16.09
C ASP A 186 7.81 1.59 15.97
N GLY A 187 8.52 1.89 14.88
CA GLY A 187 9.88 1.38 14.62
C GLY A 187 10.96 1.84 15.62
N LYS A 188 10.63 2.79 16.50
CA LYS A 188 11.49 3.28 17.61
C LYS A 188 11.10 2.71 18.97
N GLY A 189 10.04 1.89 19.04
CA GLY A 189 9.55 1.29 20.29
C GLY A 189 8.58 2.17 21.08
N ASN A 190 8.02 3.22 20.48
CA ASN A 190 7.03 4.09 21.10
C ASN A 190 5.61 3.61 20.80
N ASN A 191 4.67 3.83 21.75
CA ASN A 191 3.26 3.57 21.48
C ASN A 191 2.69 4.63 20.52
N VAL A 192 1.92 4.17 19.53
CA VAL A 192 1.11 5.04 18.65
C VAL A 192 -0.24 5.25 19.33
N ILE A 193 -0.48 6.44 19.84
CA ILE A 193 -1.64 6.75 20.70
C ILE A 193 -2.16 8.17 20.42
N MET A 194 -3.48 8.29 20.33
CA MET A 194 -4.17 9.58 20.29
C MET A 194 -4.75 9.94 21.67
N GLY A 195 -4.50 11.18 22.09
CA GLY A 195 -5.10 11.76 23.29
C GLY A 195 -4.80 10.95 24.56
N SER A 196 -5.86 10.45 25.21
CA SER A 196 -5.77 9.69 26.47
C SER A 196 -6.08 8.20 26.31
N ASP A 197 -6.03 7.66 25.10
CA ASP A 197 -6.30 6.24 24.86
C ASP A 197 -5.27 5.37 25.56
N ASP A 198 -5.71 4.24 26.11
CA ASP A 198 -4.84 3.31 26.82
C ASP A 198 -4.06 2.41 25.84
N PRO A 199 -2.73 2.52 25.79
CA PRO A 199 -1.92 1.69 24.88
C PRO A 199 -1.96 0.18 25.22
N LYS A 200 -2.47 -0.20 26.40
CA LYS A 200 -2.62 -1.60 26.85
C LYS A 200 -4.04 -2.13 26.68
N ALA A 201 -4.97 -1.32 26.19
CA ALA A 201 -6.35 -1.75 25.97
C ALA A 201 -6.40 -2.92 24.97
N ASP A 202 -7.26 -3.89 25.26
CA ASP A 202 -7.59 -5.00 24.37
C ASP A 202 -9.10 -4.94 24.06
N TYR A 203 -9.42 -4.60 22.83
CA TYR A 203 -10.80 -4.47 22.35
C TYR A 203 -11.33 -5.73 21.67
N ARG A 204 -10.57 -6.83 21.70
CA ARG A 204 -11.02 -8.12 21.16
C ARG A 204 -12.13 -8.70 22.05
N GLY A 205 -13.28 -8.94 21.45
CA GLY A 205 -14.47 -9.39 22.16
C GLY A 205 -15.17 -10.55 21.47
N THR A 206 -16.41 -10.82 21.90
CA THR A 206 -17.31 -11.81 21.27
C THR A 206 -18.46 -11.08 20.62
N HIS A 207 -18.59 -11.20 19.30
CA HIS A 207 -19.62 -10.56 18.50
C HIS A 207 -20.22 -11.57 17.53
N GLY A 208 -21.55 -11.66 17.48
CA GLY A 208 -22.25 -12.62 16.63
C GLY A 208 -21.81 -14.08 16.87
N GLY A 209 -21.42 -14.43 18.12
CA GLY A 209 -20.91 -15.75 18.47
C GLY A 209 -19.46 -16.01 18.05
N LYS A 210 -18.74 -15.00 17.52
CA LYS A 210 -17.33 -15.08 17.12
C LYS A 210 -16.45 -14.38 18.14
N GLN A 211 -15.45 -15.07 18.69
CA GLN A 211 -14.49 -14.56 19.67
C GLN A 211 -13.27 -13.96 18.96
N GLY A 212 -12.60 -12.99 19.57
CA GLY A 212 -11.43 -12.31 19.00
C GLY A 212 -11.75 -11.27 17.94
N VAL A 213 -13.02 -10.96 17.76
CA VAL A 213 -13.50 -9.91 16.84
C VAL A 213 -13.45 -8.55 17.52
N ILE A 214 -13.14 -7.49 16.80
CA ILE A 214 -13.06 -6.13 17.32
C ILE A 214 -14.15 -5.29 16.66
N LYS A 215 -15.10 -4.76 17.45
CA LYS A 215 -16.17 -3.87 16.98
C LYS A 215 -16.24 -2.55 17.73
N THR A 216 -15.39 -2.37 18.72
CA THR A 216 -15.31 -1.16 19.55
C THR A 216 -13.86 -0.71 19.72
N GLY A 217 -13.67 0.44 20.31
CA GLY A 217 -12.36 1.03 20.52
C GLY A 217 -11.88 1.87 19.35
N PRO A 218 -10.89 2.73 19.58
CA PRO A 218 -10.37 3.62 18.56
C PRO A 218 -9.57 2.87 17.48
N GLU A 219 -9.59 3.44 16.29
CA GLU A 219 -8.70 3.11 15.18
C GLU A 219 -8.12 4.42 14.66
N TYR A 220 -6.92 4.34 14.15
CA TYR A 220 -6.19 5.48 13.62
C TYR A 220 -5.70 5.21 12.20
N LEU A 221 -5.42 6.28 11.46
CA LEU A 221 -4.55 6.28 10.31
C LEU A 221 -3.25 6.96 10.73
N THR A 222 -2.13 6.28 10.54
CA THR A 222 -0.80 6.78 10.90
C THR A 222 0.11 6.83 9.70
N VAL A 223 0.87 7.93 9.55
CA VAL A 223 2.01 8.06 8.67
C VAL A 223 3.28 7.89 9.50
N PHE A 224 4.17 7.02 9.02
CA PHE A 224 5.48 6.73 9.62
C PHE A 224 6.60 7.20 8.71
N GLU A 225 7.68 7.71 9.30
CA GLU A 225 8.94 7.98 8.61
C GLU A 225 9.51 6.68 8.01
N GLY A 226 9.69 6.64 6.70
CA GLY A 226 10.11 5.43 6.02
C GLY A 226 11.47 4.91 6.46
N ALA A 227 12.45 5.80 6.69
CA ALA A 227 13.80 5.43 7.10
C ALA A 227 13.87 4.74 8.48
N THR A 228 12.95 5.03 9.40
CA THR A 228 13.05 4.61 10.80
C THR A 228 11.82 3.91 11.37
N GLY A 229 10.70 3.95 10.66
CA GLY A 229 9.41 3.48 11.15
C GLY A 229 8.84 4.29 12.32
N LYS A 230 9.37 5.50 12.59
CA LYS A 230 8.89 6.40 13.64
C LYS A 230 7.55 6.99 13.23
N GLU A 231 6.60 7.07 14.15
CA GLU A 231 5.36 7.83 13.97
C GLU A 231 5.66 9.29 13.65
N LEU A 232 5.03 9.83 12.59
CA LEU A 232 5.07 11.23 12.21
C LEU A 232 3.75 11.94 12.49
N SER A 233 2.62 11.32 12.12
CA SER A 233 1.29 11.90 12.31
C SER A 233 0.25 10.80 12.41
N THR A 234 -0.70 10.96 13.34
CA THR A 234 -1.80 10.04 13.57
C THR A 234 -3.11 10.80 13.65
N VAL A 235 -4.10 10.35 12.90
CA VAL A 235 -5.47 10.87 12.92
C VAL A 235 -6.48 9.74 13.17
N ALA A 236 -7.71 10.05 13.57
CA ALA A 236 -8.77 9.06 13.68
C ALA A 236 -9.03 8.42 12.32
N TYR A 237 -9.25 7.10 12.31
CA TYR A 237 -9.65 6.39 11.10
C TYR A 237 -11.14 6.63 10.81
N GLU A 238 -11.46 7.02 9.58
CA GLU A 238 -12.82 7.27 9.16
C GLU A 238 -13.39 6.17 8.23
N PRO A 239 -14.63 5.72 8.48
CA PRO A 239 -15.48 5.99 9.65
C PRO A 239 -14.99 5.23 10.89
N SER A 240 -15.17 5.83 12.07
CA SER A 240 -14.73 5.20 13.33
C SER A 240 -15.50 3.90 13.64
N ARG A 241 -14.89 2.98 14.40
CA ARG A 241 -15.55 1.77 14.89
C ARG A 241 -16.82 2.05 15.70
N ASN A 242 -16.87 3.16 16.41
CA ASN A 242 -18.01 3.50 17.28
C ASN A 242 -19.33 3.70 16.54
N ILE A 243 -19.29 3.90 15.21
CA ILE A 243 -20.47 3.97 14.35
C ILE A 243 -20.75 2.69 13.56
N LEU A 244 -20.00 1.61 13.84
CA LEU A 244 -20.17 0.32 13.18
C LEU A 244 -21.37 -0.45 13.76
N SER A 245 -22.58 -0.13 13.31
CA SER A 245 -23.77 -0.92 13.63
C SER A 245 -23.90 -2.11 12.69
N ASP A 246 -24.47 -3.21 13.17
CA ASP A 246 -24.74 -4.41 12.36
C ASP A 246 -25.65 -4.10 11.17
N SER A 247 -26.66 -3.25 11.38
CA SER A 247 -27.58 -2.83 10.32
C SER A 247 -26.91 -2.02 9.22
N ALA A 248 -25.91 -1.20 9.54
CA ALA A 248 -25.19 -0.39 8.55
C ALA A 248 -24.28 -1.23 7.64
N TRP A 249 -23.74 -2.34 8.14
CA TRP A 249 -22.77 -3.16 7.42
C TRP A 249 -23.30 -4.54 7.01
N GLY A 250 -24.46 -4.95 7.57
CA GLY A 250 -25.19 -6.15 7.15
C GLY A 250 -24.69 -7.48 7.72
N ASP A 251 -23.85 -7.46 8.78
CA ASP A 251 -23.53 -8.64 9.61
C ASP A 251 -23.28 -8.25 11.06
N SER A 252 -23.37 -9.25 11.97
CA SER A 252 -23.26 -9.05 13.42
C SER A 252 -21.86 -9.30 13.98
N PHE A 253 -20.93 -9.83 13.19
CA PHE A 253 -19.60 -10.23 13.65
C PHE A 253 -18.46 -9.45 12.99
N GLY A 254 -18.78 -8.36 12.30
CA GLY A 254 -17.78 -7.41 11.81
C GLY A 254 -17.04 -7.86 10.55
N ASN A 255 -17.52 -8.83 9.80
CA ASN A 255 -16.86 -9.28 8.59
C ASN A 255 -16.90 -8.22 7.47
N ARG A 256 -18.05 -7.60 7.27
CA ARG A 256 -18.25 -6.64 6.18
C ARG A 256 -17.69 -5.26 6.46
N CYS A 257 -17.71 -4.81 7.73
CA CYS A 257 -17.10 -3.55 8.12
C CYS A 257 -15.57 -3.62 8.26
N GLU A 258 -15.00 -4.82 8.32
CA GLU A 258 -13.55 -5.04 8.40
C GLU A 258 -12.99 -5.43 7.02
N ARG A 259 -13.49 -4.83 5.95
CA ARG A 259 -12.98 -4.96 4.58
C ARG A 259 -12.32 -3.66 4.18
N TYR A 260 -11.01 -3.69 4.03
CA TYR A 260 -10.20 -2.50 3.76
C TYR A 260 -9.54 -2.61 2.40
N LEU A 261 -9.48 -1.49 1.70
CA LEU A 261 -8.64 -1.25 0.53
C LEU A 261 -7.92 0.07 0.74
N ALA A 262 -6.85 0.30 0.01
CA ALA A 262 -6.14 1.57 0.03
C ALA A 262 -5.46 1.83 -1.32
N CYS A 263 -5.20 3.10 -1.60
CA CYS A 263 -4.39 3.52 -2.74
C CYS A 263 -3.68 4.85 -2.44
N VAL A 264 -2.75 5.19 -3.30
CA VAL A 264 -2.26 6.56 -3.50
C VAL A 264 -2.84 7.05 -4.82
N ALA A 265 -3.36 8.27 -4.84
CA ALA A 265 -3.98 8.89 -6.00
C ALA A 265 -3.60 10.37 -6.09
N TYR A 266 -3.41 10.87 -7.31
CA TYR A 266 -3.12 12.29 -7.57
C TYR A 266 -4.44 13.06 -7.75
N LEU A 267 -5.14 13.29 -6.63
CA LEU A 267 -6.48 13.89 -6.59
C LEU A 267 -6.53 15.39 -6.98
N ASP A 268 -5.40 16.03 -7.09
CA ASP A 268 -5.26 17.40 -7.63
C ASP A 268 -4.36 17.44 -8.88
N GLY A 269 -4.01 16.26 -9.41
CA GLY A 269 -3.14 16.11 -10.58
C GLY A 269 -1.65 16.40 -10.32
N ILE A 270 -1.26 16.76 -9.09
CA ILE A 270 0.11 17.19 -8.78
C ILE A 270 0.67 16.48 -7.54
N HIS A 271 -0.11 16.40 -6.45
CA HIS A 271 0.34 15.87 -5.17
C HIS A 271 -0.33 14.52 -4.86
N PRO A 272 0.42 13.54 -4.34
CA PRO A 272 -0.17 12.27 -3.95
C PRO A 272 -1.03 12.42 -2.69
N SER A 273 -2.19 11.79 -2.69
CA SER A 273 -3.07 11.66 -1.54
C SER A 273 -3.18 10.18 -1.16
N VAL A 274 -3.27 9.88 0.14
CA VAL A 274 -3.58 8.54 0.65
C VAL A 274 -5.08 8.39 0.72
N VAL A 275 -5.63 7.35 0.11
CA VAL A 275 -7.05 7.02 0.19
C VAL A 275 -7.21 5.70 0.93
N MET A 276 -7.90 5.74 2.07
CA MET A 276 -8.21 4.59 2.90
C MET A 276 -9.69 4.25 2.78
N CYS A 277 -9.99 2.97 2.49
CA CYS A 277 -11.35 2.53 2.19
C CYS A 277 -11.82 1.53 3.23
N ARG A 278 -13.14 1.56 3.54
CA ARG A 278 -13.80 0.60 4.41
C ARG A 278 -15.11 0.12 3.77
N GLY A 279 -15.25 -1.20 3.64
CA GLY A 279 -16.45 -1.84 3.11
C GLY A 279 -16.54 -1.85 1.59
N TYR A 280 -17.11 -2.94 1.04
CA TYR A 280 -17.38 -3.07 -0.39
C TYR A 280 -18.52 -4.05 -0.72
N TYR A 281 -19.03 -4.79 0.28
CA TYR A 281 -20.19 -5.69 0.10
C TYR A 281 -21.54 -5.00 0.29
N THR A 282 -21.56 -3.91 1.07
CA THR A 282 -22.75 -3.12 1.41
C THR A 282 -22.34 -1.65 1.46
N ARG A 283 -22.36 -1.01 2.64
CA ARG A 283 -21.82 0.34 2.80
C ARG A 283 -20.38 0.40 2.30
N THR A 284 -20.06 1.45 1.59
CA THR A 284 -18.75 1.75 1.02
C THR A 284 -18.33 3.13 1.47
N VAL A 285 -17.15 3.23 2.11
CA VAL A 285 -16.58 4.52 2.54
C VAL A 285 -15.16 4.62 2.03
N LEU A 286 -14.83 5.73 1.39
CA LEU A 286 -13.48 6.12 0.99
C LEU A 286 -13.15 7.43 1.67
N ALA A 287 -12.01 7.52 2.35
CA ALA A 287 -11.51 8.72 3.00
C ALA A 287 -10.14 9.07 2.43
N ALA A 288 -10.01 10.26 1.87
CA ALA A 288 -8.78 10.78 1.29
C ALA A 288 -8.07 11.73 2.23
N TYR A 289 -6.75 11.63 2.27
CA TYR A 289 -5.88 12.42 3.15
C TYR A 289 -4.67 12.93 2.39
N ASP A 290 -4.26 14.15 2.70
CA ASP A 290 -3.02 14.76 2.21
C ASP A 290 -1.97 14.77 3.31
N TRP A 291 -0.75 14.38 2.98
CA TRP A 291 0.43 14.53 3.83
C TRP A 291 1.28 15.70 3.32
N ASN A 292 1.70 16.58 4.20
CA ASN A 292 2.47 17.78 3.85
C ASN A 292 3.85 17.84 4.56
N GLY A 293 4.38 16.69 4.98
CA GLY A 293 5.63 16.60 5.74
C GLY A 293 5.51 16.93 7.22
N LYS A 294 4.30 17.31 7.69
CA LYS A 294 4.07 17.73 9.07
C LYS A 294 2.78 17.19 9.68
N GLU A 295 1.69 17.22 8.93
CA GLU A 295 0.39 16.79 9.39
C GLU A 295 -0.35 16.03 8.28
N LEU A 296 -1.08 15.00 8.69
CA LEU A 296 -2.01 14.29 7.84
C LEU A 296 -3.37 14.96 7.94
N LYS A 297 -3.88 15.47 6.81
CA LYS A 297 -5.11 16.25 6.76
C LYS A 297 -6.15 15.54 5.88
N GLU A 298 -7.36 15.38 6.41
CA GLU A 298 -8.49 14.89 5.63
C GLU A 298 -8.79 15.86 4.46
N ARG A 299 -8.91 15.30 3.25
CA ARG A 299 -9.30 16.02 2.03
C ARG A 299 -10.80 15.92 1.80
N TRP A 300 -11.33 14.70 1.81
CA TRP A 300 -12.76 14.41 1.68
C TRP A 300 -13.09 12.99 2.16
N ILE A 301 -14.38 12.77 2.46
CA ILE A 301 -14.94 11.43 2.72
C ILE A 301 -16.11 11.21 1.79
N PHE A 302 -16.07 10.11 1.01
CA PHE A 302 -17.20 9.56 0.30
C PHE A 302 -17.86 8.45 1.15
N ASP A 303 -19.18 8.47 1.29
CA ASP A 303 -19.94 7.44 2.01
C ASP A 303 -21.24 7.11 1.25
N SER A 304 -21.40 5.84 0.87
CA SER A 304 -22.59 5.37 0.16
C SER A 304 -23.88 5.48 0.98
N ASN A 305 -23.80 5.75 2.29
CA ASN A 305 -24.97 6.02 3.13
C ASN A 305 -25.39 7.50 3.12
N HIS A 306 -24.63 8.39 2.46
CA HIS A 306 -25.07 9.77 2.28
C HIS A 306 -26.19 9.85 1.24
N PRO A 307 -27.19 10.77 1.44
CA PRO A 307 -28.29 10.96 0.48
C PRO A 307 -27.79 11.19 -0.95
N GLY A 308 -28.28 10.39 -1.89
CA GLY A 308 -27.87 10.44 -3.31
C GLY A 308 -26.67 9.56 -3.67
N CYS A 309 -26.07 8.86 -2.69
CA CYS A 309 -24.96 7.93 -2.90
C CYS A 309 -25.35 6.45 -2.75
N GLU A 310 -26.63 6.15 -2.53
CA GLU A 310 -27.14 4.80 -2.21
C GLU A 310 -26.83 3.77 -3.31
N ASP A 311 -26.78 4.21 -4.56
CA ASP A 311 -26.48 3.36 -5.73
C ASP A 311 -25.01 2.85 -5.74
N TYR A 312 -24.14 3.41 -4.93
CA TYR A 312 -22.74 3.01 -4.80
C TYR A 312 -22.53 1.91 -3.75
N ALA A 313 -23.54 1.63 -2.93
CA ALA A 313 -23.47 0.57 -1.94
C ALA A 313 -23.33 -0.80 -2.61
N GLY A 314 -22.41 -1.64 -2.13
CA GLY A 314 -22.20 -2.99 -2.63
C GLY A 314 -21.60 -3.10 -4.03
N GLN A 315 -20.95 -2.05 -4.51
CA GLN A 315 -20.34 -2.02 -5.84
C GLN A 315 -18.84 -2.28 -5.82
N GLY A 316 -18.19 -2.30 -4.65
CA GLY A 316 -16.74 -2.50 -4.54
C GLY A 316 -16.30 -3.93 -4.84
N ASN A 317 -15.04 -4.09 -5.27
CA ASN A 317 -14.39 -5.39 -5.49
C ASN A 317 -13.37 -5.69 -4.37
N HIS A 318 -12.63 -6.80 -4.47
CA HIS A 318 -11.52 -7.14 -3.58
C HIS A 318 -10.24 -6.33 -3.86
N ASN A 319 -10.23 -5.52 -4.90
CA ASN A 319 -9.17 -4.58 -5.22
C ASN A 319 -9.77 -3.33 -5.86
N LEU A 320 -8.97 -2.29 -5.97
CA LEU A 320 -9.30 -1.04 -6.65
C LEU A 320 -8.22 -0.68 -7.69
N ARG A 321 -8.51 0.31 -8.52
CA ARG A 321 -7.57 0.91 -9.46
C ARG A 321 -7.70 2.42 -9.39
N VAL A 322 -6.63 3.09 -9.80
CA VAL A 322 -6.52 4.55 -9.83
C VAL A 322 -6.11 4.96 -11.23
N GLY A 323 -6.64 6.05 -11.71
CA GLY A 323 -6.26 6.67 -12.98
C GLY A 323 -7.23 7.75 -13.40
N ASP A 324 -6.74 8.71 -14.18
CA ASP A 324 -7.53 9.74 -14.85
C ASP A 324 -8.41 9.09 -15.93
N VAL A 325 -9.69 8.90 -15.65
CA VAL A 325 -10.62 8.21 -16.57
C VAL A 325 -11.56 9.15 -17.31
N ASP A 326 -11.63 10.43 -16.92
CA ASP A 326 -12.45 11.44 -17.60
C ASP A 326 -11.62 12.50 -18.33
N GLY A 327 -10.29 12.50 -18.15
CA GLY A 327 -9.35 13.33 -18.90
C GLY A 327 -9.18 14.73 -18.33
N ASP A 328 -9.46 14.92 -17.05
CA ASP A 328 -9.34 16.24 -16.40
C ASP A 328 -7.97 16.50 -15.76
N GLY A 329 -7.08 15.48 -15.75
CA GLY A 329 -5.73 15.55 -15.22
C GLY A 329 -5.61 15.18 -13.76
N CYS A 330 -6.70 14.74 -13.11
CA CYS A 330 -6.71 14.21 -11.76
C CYS A 330 -7.05 12.71 -11.78
N ASP A 331 -6.70 11.99 -10.73
CA ASP A 331 -7.00 10.57 -10.65
C ASP A 331 -8.39 10.31 -10.05
N GLU A 332 -9.14 9.38 -10.66
CA GLU A 332 -10.33 8.76 -10.09
C GLU A 332 -10.00 7.43 -9.43
N ILE A 333 -10.88 7.02 -8.52
CA ILE A 333 -10.77 5.73 -7.82
C ILE A 333 -11.85 4.78 -8.36
N ILE A 334 -11.41 3.79 -9.14
CA ILE A 334 -12.27 2.75 -9.67
C ILE A 334 -12.41 1.67 -8.61
N TYR A 335 -13.56 1.68 -7.93
CA TYR A 335 -13.84 0.86 -6.75
C TYR A 335 -14.67 -0.38 -7.08
N GLY A 336 -14.37 -1.04 -8.18
CA GLY A 336 -15.13 -2.19 -8.69
C GLY A 336 -16.16 -1.77 -9.73
N SER A 337 -17.45 -1.95 -9.44
CA SER A 337 -18.55 -1.58 -10.35
C SER A 337 -18.94 -0.11 -10.26
N CYS A 338 -18.12 0.73 -9.62
CA CYS A 338 -18.32 2.18 -9.55
C CYS A 338 -16.98 2.93 -9.56
N ALA A 339 -17.05 4.22 -9.82
CA ALA A 339 -15.93 5.15 -9.73
C ALA A 339 -16.28 6.33 -8.83
N ILE A 340 -15.31 6.76 -8.05
CA ILE A 340 -15.35 7.96 -7.22
C ILE A 340 -14.38 8.97 -7.82
N ASP A 341 -14.90 10.15 -8.12
CA ASP A 341 -14.21 11.26 -8.71
C ASP A 341 -13.15 11.85 -7.73
N HIS A 342 -12.11 12.48 -8.27
CA HIS A 342 -11.02 13.12 -7.52
C HIS A 342 -11.50 14.06 -6.40
N ASN A 343 -12.68 14.65 -6.55
CA ASN A 343 -13.31 15.56 -5.59
C ASN A 343 -14.16 14.87 -4.51
N GLY A 344 -14.14 13.53 -4.44
CA GLY A 344 -14.88 12.73 -3.46
C GLY A 344 -16.38 12.56 -3.77
N LYS A 345 -16.82 12.87 -4.98
CA LYS A 345 -18.20 12.60 -5.43
C LYS A 345 -18.25 11.30 -6.24
N GLY A 346 -19.43 10.67 -6.28
CA GLY A 346 -19.62 9.54 -7.17
C GLY A 346 -19.58 10.00 -8.63
N LEU A 347 -18.70 9.41 -9.44
CA LEU A 347 -18.60 9.69 -10.88
C LEU A 347 -19.62 8.86 -11.66
N TYR A 348 -19.60 7.54 -11.49
CA TYR A 348 -20.59 6.64 -12.06
C TYR A 348 -20.71 5.34 -11.27
N THR A 349 -21.81 4.62 -11.51
CA THR A 349 -21.99 3.23 -11.07
C THR A 349 -22.64 2.41 -12.18
N THR A 350 -22.12 1.19 -12.39
CA THR A 350 -22.70 0.25 -13.34
C THR A 350 -23.87 -0.54 -12.76
N LYS A 351 -24.03 -0.52 -11.44
CA LYS A 351 -25.03 -1.28 -10.67
C LYS A 351 -24.94 -2.81 -10.86
N MET A 352 -23.76 -3.30 -11.26
CA MET A 352 -23.52 -4.74 -11.43
C MET A 352 -23.27 -5.46 -10.11
N GLY A 353 -23.06 -4.70 -9.02
CA GLY A 353 -22.78 -5.24 -7.70
C GLY A 353 -21.31 -5.60 -7.52
N HIS A 354 -21.03 -6.31 -6.41
CA HIS A 354 -19.70 -6.76 -6.02
C HIS A 354 -19.10 -7.73 -7.04
N GLY A 355 -17.82 -7.53 -7.35
CA GLY A 355 -17.00 -8.43 -8.18
C GLY A 355 -15.67 -8.77 -7.48
N ASP A 356 -14.93 -9.75 -8.02
CA ASP A 356 -13.70 -10.24 -7.39
C ASP A 356 -12.47 -9.45 -7.83
N ALA A 357 -12.35 -9.13 -9.13
CA ALA A 357 -11.16 -8.51 -9.69
C ALA A 357 -11.52 -7.38 -10.67
N ILE A 358 -10.59 -6.42 -10.77
CA ILE A 358 -10.70 -5.31 -11.70
C ILE A 358 -9.34 -5.00 -12.34
N HIS A 359 -9.38 -4.67 -13.63
CA HIS A 359 -8.23 -4.16 -14.37
C HIS A 359 -8.64 -2.86 -15.06
N LEU A 360 -7.79 -1.85 -14.94
CA LEU A 360 -7.91 -0.55 -15.61
C LEU A 360 -6.69 -0.36 -16.49
N THR A 361 -6.91 -0.16 -17.80
CA THR A 361 -5.86 0.14 -18.76
C THR A 361 -6.48 0.66 -20.06
N HIS A 362 -5.68 1.31 -20.88
CA HIS A 362 -6.00 1.57 -22.29
C HIS A 362 -5.89 0.27 -23.09
N PHE A 363 -7.01 -0.43 -23.27
CA PHE A 363 -7.05 -1.68 -24.05
C PHE A 363 -6.85 -1.46 -25.55
N ASP A 364 -7.15 -0.26 -26.05
CA ASP A 364 -6.93 0.16 -27.44
C ASP A 364 -6.12 1.47 -27.47
N PRO A 365 -4.79 1.41 -27.62
CA PRO A 365 -3.94 2.60 -27.62
C PRO A 365 -4.25 3.60 -28.73
N SER A 366 -5.05 3.21 -29.75
CA SER A 366 -5.47 4.12 -30.83
C SER A 366 -6.65 5.00 -30.44
N ARG A 367 -7.32 4.71 -29.33
CA ARG A 367 -8.39 5.53 -28.76
C ARG A 367 -7.82 6.44 -27.68
N LYS A 368 -8.20 7.69 -27.72
CA LYS A 368 -7.98 8.65 -26.63
C LYS A 368 -9.15 8.61 -25.68
#